data_f58fed5f05de1f5f09966a2d85413f4a
#
_entry.id   f58fed5f05de1f5f09966a2d85413f4a
#
_cell.length_a   1.000
_cell.length_b   1.000
_cell.length_c   1.000
_cell.angle_alpha   90.00
_cell.angle_beta   90.00
_cell.angle_gamma   90.00
#
_symmetry.space_group_name_H-M   'P 1'
#
loop_
_entity.id
_entity.type
_entity.pdbx_description
1 polymer ?
#
loop_
_entity_poly.entity_id
_entity_poly.type
_entity_poly.pdbx_seq_one_letter_code
_entity_poly.pdbx_strand_id
1 'polypeptide(L)'
;NKAKNAALQAENEEIKQRNATAKTDYEAKVAKYEADLAKYKKELAEYPAKLKAYEDEQAKIKAALVELEKNKDQDGYLSKPSAQSLVYDLEPNAQLDLKTEGKLLTAAAVDEAFKKDTDQYGKKNLQLDNLNVKNLENGATTSSVELYGNIGDKSDWTTNVGNKTEVKWGSVLLERGQSVTATYTNLQNSYYNGKKISKIVYKYTVDSSSQFKNPTGKVWLGIFSDPTLGVFASAYTGDVEKGTSIFIKNEFTFYDENDQPINFDNALLSVASLNRENNSIEMAKDYTGNFIKISGSSVGEKDGKIYATETLNFKQGQGGARWTMYKNSQPNSGWDSSDAPNSWYGAGAISMSGPTNHVTVGAISATLVVPSDPVMAVDTGKRPNIWYSLNGKIRAVNVPKITKEKPT
;
A
#
# COMPACT_ATOMS: atom_id res chain seq x y z
N ASN A 1 -66.60 -2.54 68.92
CA ASN A 1 -65.22 -2.28 69.24
C ASN A 1 -64.22 -3.20 68.47
N LYS A 2 -64.54 -4.50 68.30
CA LYS A 2 -63.60 -5.47 67.64
C LYS A 2 -63.40 -5.13 66.14
N ALA A 3 -64.45 -4.77 65.41
CA ALA A 3 -64.34 -4.38 63.98
C ALA A 3 -63.55 -3.07 63.80
N LYS A 4 -63.76 -2.11 64.70
CA LYS A 4 -63.04 -0.85 64.66
C LYS A 4 -61.54 -1.00 64.94
N ASN A 5 -61.20 -1.90 65.86
CA ASN A 5 -59.82 -2.20 66.14
C ASN A 5 -59.12 -2.96 64.97
N ALA A 6 -59.86 -3.86 64.32
CA ALA A 6 -59.35 -4.56 63.15
C ALA A 6 -59.06 -3.59 61.96
N ALA A 7 -59.97 -2.63 61.75
CA ALA A 7 -59.81 -1.58 60.73
C ALA A 7 -58.60 -0.68 61.03
N LEU A 8 -58.39 -0.26 62.26
CA LEU A 8 -57.26 0.55 62.67
C LEU A 8 -55.91 -0.26 62.56
N GLN A 9 -55.95 -1.56 62.85
CA GLN A 9 -54.78 -2.39 62.63
C GLN A 9 -54.42 -2.50 61.17
N ALA A 10 -55.40 -2.70 60.26
CA ALA A 10 -55.15 -2.74 58.81
C ALA A 10 -54.60 -1.42 58.31
N GLU A 11 -55.18 -0.28 58.72
CA GLU A 11 -54.68 1.06 58.36
C GLU A 11 -53.23 1.29 58.85
N ASN A 12 -52.92 0.86 60.08
CA ASN A 12 -51.56 0.94 60.59
C ASN A 12 -50.55 0.10 59.78
N GLU A 13 -50.94 -1.08 59.32
CA GLU A 13 -50.07 -1.90 58.46
C GLU A 13 -49.86 -1.27 57.08
N GLU A 14 -50.92 -0.68 56.50
CA GLU A 14 -50.79 0.07 55.24
C GLU A 14 -49.86 1.31 55.39
N ILE A 15 -49.97 2.03 56.51
CA ILE A 15 -49.09 3.17 56.80
C ILE A 15 -47.63 2.68 56.97
N LYS A 16 -47.41 1.57 57.67
CA LYS A 16 -46.07 1.00 57.81
C LYS A 16 -45.48 0.60 56.47
N GLN A 17 -46.25 -0.06 55.59
CA GLN A 17 -45.82 -0.43 54.26
C GLN A 17 -45.49 0.81 53.41
N ARG A 18 -46.34 1.83 53.39
CA ARG A 18 -46.07 3.08 52.70
C ARG A 18 -44.79 3.78 53.21
N ASN A 19 -44.59 3.81 54.51
CA ASN A 19 -43.40 4.41 55.09
C ASN A 19 -42.13 3.60 54.78
N ALA A 20 -42.22 2.26 54.75
CA ALA A 20 -41.12 1.41 54.35
C ALA A 20 -40.75 1.62 52.88
N THR A 21 -41.75 1.67 51.98
CA THR A 21 -41.54 1.97 50.58
C THR A 21 -40.93 3.36 50.40
N ALA A 22 -41.50 4.39 51.04
CA ALA A 22 -40.99 5.76 50.95
C ALA A 22 -39.57 5.88 51.49
N LYS A 23 -39.22 5.14 52.51
CA LYS A 23 -37.84 5.07 53.02
C LYS A 23 -36.90 4.43 52.02
N THR A 24 -37.26 3.30 51.44
CA THR A 24 -36.48 2.63 50.41
C THR A 24 -36.24 3.53 49.18
N ASP A 25 -37.30 4.19 48.69
CA ASP A 25 -37.23 5.13 47.58
C ASP A 25 -36.32 6.32 47.88
N TYR A 26 -36.38 6.84 49.10
CA TYR A 26 -35.52 7.92 49.54
C TYR A 26 -34.04 7.48 49.60
N GLU A 27 -33.79 6.32 50.22
CA GLU A 27 -32.41 5.75 50.29
C GLU A 27 -31.82 5.49 48.89
N ALA A 28 -32.62 4.97 47.95
CA ALA A 28 -32.24 4.78 46.59
C ALA A 28 -31.88 6.11 45.88
N LYS A 29 -32.69 7.17 46.11
CA LYS A 29 -32.43 8.51 45.56
C LYS A 29 -31.16 9.13 46.16
N VAL A 30 -30.90 8.96 47.45
CA VAL A 30 -29.68 9.41 48.12
C VAL A 30 -28.47 8.70 47.53
N ALA A 31 -28.51 7.34 47.44
CA ALA A 31 -27.44 6.54 46.86
C ALA A 31 -27.12 6.97 45.40
N LYS A 32 -28.16 7.19 44.61
CA LYS A 32 -27.99 7.72 43.23
C LYS A 32 -27.32 9.08 43.23
N TYR A 33 -27.80 10.00 44.06
CA TYR A 33 -27.21 11.35 44.15
C TYR A 33 -25.72 11.29 44.57
N GLU A 34 -25.37 10.48 45.53
CA GLU A 34 -23.98 10.30 45.98
C GLU A 34 -23.11 9.73 44.88
N ALA A 35 -23.63 8.74 44.12
CA ALA A 35 -22.92 8.17 42.97
C ALA A 35 -22.71 9.24 41.85
N ASP A 36 -23.77 9.99 41.50
CA ASP A 36 -23.69 11.06 40.52
C ASP A 36 -22.71 12.18 40.96
N LEU A 37 -22.72 12.52 42.25
CA LEU A 37 -21.79 13.52 42.81
C LEU A 37 -20.34 13.02 42.78
N ALA A 38 -20.09 11.74 43.08
CA ALA A 38 -18.77 11.15 42.99
C ALA A 38 -18.25 11.14 41.54
N LYS A 39 -19.13 10.78 40.59
CA LYS A 39 -18.82 10.83 39.17
C LYS A 39 -18.47 12.27 38.73
N TYR A 40 -19.29 13.23 39.08
CA TYR A 40 -19.06 14.64 38.77
C TYR A 40 -17.72 15.17 39.30
N LYS A 41 -17.41 14.86 40.58
CA LYS A 41 -16.14 15.24 41.20
C LYS A 41 -14.94 14.64 40.47
N LYS A 42 -15.05 13.38 40.01
CA LYS A 42 -14.01 12.73 39.23
C LYS A 42 -13.85 13.40 37.86
N GLU A 43 -14.93 13.64 37.14
CA GLU A 43 -14.92 14.31 35.84
C GLU A 43 -14.34 15.73 35.95
N LEU A 44 -14.70 16.48 36.98
CA LEU A 44 -14.18 17.81 37.28
C LEU A 44 -12.65 17.78 37.55
N ALA A 45 -12.17 16.79 38.26
CA ALA A 45 -10.75 16.62 38.53
C ALA A 45 -9.95 16.25 37.24
N GLU A 46 -10.55 15.49 36.33
CA GLU A 46 -9.93 15.09 35.06
C GLU A 46 -10.00 16.18 33.98
N TYR A 47 -10.96 17.12 34.10
CA TYR A 47 -11.24 18.15 33.11
C TYR A 47 -10.01 18.97 32.67
N PRO A 48 -9.17 19.51 33.56
CA PRO A 48 -8.00 20.30 33.18
C PRO A 48 -7.00 19.49 32.33
N ALA A 49 -6.79 18.21 32.68
CA ALA A 49 -5.90 17.36 31.91
C ALA A 49 -6.45 17.02 30.52
N LYS A 50 -7.76 16.77 30.43
CA LYS A 50 -8.44 16.53 29.14
C LYS A 50 -8.43 17.79 28.27
N LEU A 51 -8.67 18.95 28.85
CA LEU A 51 -8.64 20.23 28.13
C LEU A 51 -7.22 20.51 27.60
N LYS A 52 -6.22 20.36 28.45
CA LYS A 52 -4.81 20.54 28.02
C LYS A 52 -4.44 19.59 26.90
N ALA A 53 -4.82 18.32 27.00
CA ALA A 53 -4.54 17.34 25.96
C ALA A 53 -5.23 17.66 24.64
N TYR A 54 -6.43 18.22 24.66
CA TYR A 54 -7.13 18.74 23.48
C TYR A 54 -6.39 19.95 22.88
N GLU A 55 -6.01 20.92 23.72
CA GLU A 55 -5.29 22.13 23.28
C GLU A 55 -3.93 21.80 22.69
N ASP A 56 -3.18 20.86 23.29
CA ASP A 56 -1.89 20.37 22.77
C ASP A 56 -2.07 19.71 21.38
N GLU A 57 -3.15 18.94 21.18
CA GLU A 57 -3.48 18.35 19.89
C GLU A 57 -3.82 19.42 18.84
N GLN A 58 -4.63 20.42 19.20
CA GLN A 58 -4.97 21.54 18.31
C GLN A 58 -3.72 22.36 17.92
N ALA A 59 -2.79 22.57 18.85
CA ALA A 59 -1.54 23.24 18.57
C ALA A 59 -0.66 22.47 17.58
N LYS A 60 -0.57 21.14 17.70
CA LYS A 60 0.15 20.27 16.76
C LYS A 60 -0.48 20.31 15.36
N ILE A 61 -1.81 20.25 15.27
CA ILE A 61 -2.53 20.36 14.01
C ILE A 61 -2.25 21.70 13.34
N LYS A 62 -2.35 22.78 14.09
CA LYS A 62 -2.07 24.14 13.59
C LYS A 62 -0.65 24.28 13.07
N ALA A 63 0.35 23.76 13.80
CA ALA A 63 1.74 23.76 13.38
C ALA A 63 1.94 22.94 12.09
N ALA A 64 1.34 21.76 12.01
CA ALA A 64 1.41 20.92 10.83
C ALA A 64 0.76 21.58 9.59
N LEU A 65 -0.36 22.29 9.76
CA LEU A 65 -0.99 23.03 8.66
C LEU A 65 -0.12 24.18 8.14
N VAL A 66 0.60 24.88 9.03
CA VAL A 66 1.57 25.93 8.64
C VAL A 66 2.74 25.32 7.86
N GLU A 67 3.27 24.20 8.30
CA GLU A 67 4.35 23.49 7.60
C GLU A 67 3.89 22.98 6.24
N LEU A 68 2.69 22.43 6.18
CA LEU A 68 2.08 21.96 4.93
C LEU A 68 1.96 23.10 3.90
N GLU A 69 1.44 24.26 4.31
CA GLU A 69 1.29 25.43 3.44
C GLU A 69 2.65 25.91 2.90
N LYS A 70 3.69 25.80 3.72
CA LYS A 70 5.06 26.15 3.32
C LYS A 70 5.64 25.19 2.30
N ASN A 71 5.28 23.90 2.37
CA ASN A 71 5.93 22.83 1.60
C ASN A 71 5.13 22.35 0.39
N LYS A 72 3.84 22.68 0.27
CA LYS A 72 2.93 22.14 -0.76
C LYS A 72 3.39 22.28 -2.20
N ASP A 73 4.19 23.30 -2.48
CA ASP A 73 4.70 23.58 -3.84
C ASP A 73 6.15 23.12 -4.04
N GLN A 74 6.75 22.48 -3.04
CA GLN A 74 8.11 21.96 -3.15
C GLN A 74 8.12 20.57 -3.78
N ASP A 75 9.13 20.31 -4.60
CA ASP A 75 9.35 19.05 -5.28
C ASP A 75 9.36 17.86 -4.28
N GLY A 76 8.56 16.84 -4.59
CA GLY A 76 8.45 15.62 -3.78
C GLY A 76 7.40 15.67 -2.67
N TYR A 77 6.79 16.82 -2.40
CA TYR A 77 5.68 16.94 -1.45
C TYR A 77 4.32 16.78 -2.14
N LEU A 78 3.32 16.39 -1.38
CA LEU A 78 1.95 16.34 -1.91
C LEU A 78 1.48 17.73 -2.33
N SER A 79 0.83 17.82 -3.48
CA SER A 79 0.29 19.09 -4.01
C SER A 79 -0.96 19.59 -3.28
N LYS A 80 -1.54 18.76 -2.42
CA LYS A 80 -2.73 19.08 -1.60
C LYS A 80 -2.48 18.71 -0.14
N PRO A 81 -3.08 19.47 0.79
CA PRO A 81 -3.11 19.08 2.19
C PRO A 81 -3.71 17.68 2.34
N SER A 82 -2.94 16.76 2.88
CA SER A 82 -3.40 15.40 3.11
C SER A 82 -2.73 14.85 4.36
N ALA A 83 -3.53 14.29 5.26
CA ALA A 83 -3.00 13.61 6.41
C ALA A 83 -2.46 12.25 6.00
N GLN A 84 -1.26 11.92 6.44
CA GLN A 84 -0.67 10.60 6.31
C GLN A 84 -0.43 10.00 7.69
N SER A 85 -1.27 9.08 8.07
CA SER A 85 -1.15 8.35 9.33
C SER A 85 -0.56 6.94 9.16
N LEU A 86 -0.32 6.54 7.91
CA LEU A 86 0.32 5.28 7.58
C LEU A 86 1.83 5.47 7.49
N VAL A 87 2.57 4.73 8.28
CA VAL A 87 3.99 4.43 8.09
C VAL A 87 4.06 3.05 7.47
N TYR A 88 4.55 2.97 6.24
CA TYR A 88 4.71 1.72 5.50
C TYR A 88 6.01 1.83 4.70
N ASP A 89 7.08 1.46 5.36
CA ASP A 89 8.45 1.54 4.87
C ASP A 89 9.11 0.16 4.88
N LEU A 90 10.37 0.09 4.48
CA LEU A 90 11.11 -1.16 4.29
C LEU A 90 10.91 -2.16 5.43
N GLU A 91 10.54 -3.38 5.04
CA GLU A 91 10.28 -4.52 5.94
C GLU A 91 11.22 -5.70 5.62
N PRO A 92 12.54 -5.53 5.79
CA PRO A 92 13.52 -6.52 5.37
C PRO A 92 13.42 -7.86 6.10
N ASN A 93 12.75 -7.89 7.24
CA ASN A 93 12.54 -9.08 8.06
C ASN A 93 11.14 -9.70 7.89
N ALA A 94 10.32 -9.17 6.99
CA ALA A 94 9.01 -9.72 6.71
C ALA A 94 9.11 -11.19 6.28
N GLN A 95 8.15 -11.97 6.73
CA GLN A 95 7.97 -13.35 6.31
C GLN A 95 6.84 -13.42 5.30
N LEU A 96 7.10 -14.04 4.16
CA LEU A 96 6.17 -14.18 3.05
C LEU A 96 5.63 -15.62 2.99
N ASP A 97 4.31 -15.76 2.95
CA ASP A 97 3.61 -16.98 2.54
C ASP A 97 2.83 -16.75 1.25
N LEU A 98 2.78 -17.74 0.37
CA LEU A 98 2.09 -17.67 -0.92
C LEU A 98 1.11 -18.82 -1.08
N LYS A 99 -0.14 -18.47 -1.41
CA LYS A 99 -1.17 -19.42 -1.85
C LYS A 99 -1.66 -19.05 -3.24
N THR A 100 -1.53 -19.93 -4.21
CA THR A 100 -1.78 -19.62 -5.62
C THR A 100 -2.79 -20.54 -6.27
N GLU A 101 -3.57 -20.00 -7.20
CA GLU A 101 -4.38 -20.76 -8.16
C GLU A 101 -3.55 -21.31 -9.31
N GLY A 102 -2.38 -20.75 -9.55
CA GLY A 102 -1.43 -21.17 -10.56
C GLY A 102 -0.37 -22.13 -10.01
N LYS A 103 0.86 -21.93 -10.45
CA LYS A 103 2.00 -22.81 -10.14
C LYS A 103 3.02 -22.07 -9.27
N LEU A 104 3.24 -22.55 -8.05
CA LEU A 104 4.30 -22.05 -7.17
C LEU A 104 5.61 -22.76 -7.53
N LEU A 105 6.67 -22.01 -7.83
CA LEU A 105 7.94 -22.52 -8.31
C LEU A 105 8.95 -22.69 -7.19
N THR A 106 9.77 -23.74 -7.29
CA THR A 106 10.93 -23.92 -6.41
C THR A 106 12.02 -22.88 -6.72
N ALA A 107 12.83 -22.55 -5.74
CA ALA A 107 14.00 -21.67 -5.92
C ALA A 107 14.96 -22.25 -6.96
N ALA A 108 15.18 -23.56 -6.95
CA ALA A 108 16.04 -24.25 -7.92
C ALA A 108 15.53 -24.13 -9.36
N ALA A 109 14.22 -24.22 -9.58
CA ALA A 109 13.63 -24.06 -10.92
C ALA A 109 13.82 -22.63 -11.45
N VAL A 110 13.71 -21.63 -10.58
CA VAL A 110 13.94 -20.22 -10.93
C VAL A 110 15.42 -20.00 -11.25
N ASP A 111 16.34 -20.55 -10.46
CA ASP A 111 17.78 -20.47 -10.71
C ASP A 111 18.18 -21.07 -12.06
N GLU A 112 17.65 -22.24 -12.39
CA GLU A 112 17.88 -22.88 -13.70
C GLU A 112 17.33 -22.07 -14.88
N ALA A 113 16.17 -21.44 -14.72
CA ALA A 113 15.62 -20.55 -15.74
C ALA A 113 16.52 -19.33 -15.99
N PHE A 114 17.03 -18.71 -14.93
CA PHE A 114 17.96 -17.59 -15.06
C PHE A 114 19.30 -17.99 -15.70
N LYS A 115 19.84 -19.17 -15.38
CA LYS A 115 21.06 -19.69 -16.02
C LYS A 115 20.86 -19.84 -17.52
N LYS A 116 19.74 -20.42 -17.97
CA LYS A 116 19.43 -20.57 -19.39
C LYS A 116 19.32 -19.24 -20.11
N ASP A 117 18.68 -18.23 -19.47
CA ASP A 117 18.55 -16.91 -20.05
C ASP A 117 19.89 -16.17 -20.11
N THR A 118 20.74 -16.33 -19.09
CA THR A 118 22.09 -15.75 -19.05
C THR A 118 22.96 -16.33 -20.16
N ASP A 119 22.92 -17.63 -20.35
CA ASP A 119 23.69 -18.30 -21.39
C ASP A 119 23.27 -17.89 -22.80
N GLN A 120 21.97 -17.70 -23.01
CA GLN A 120 21.42 -17.27 -24.30
C GLN A 120 21.90 -15.86 -24.71
N TYR A 121 22.08 -14.95 -23.76
CA TYR A 121 22.47 -13.56 -24.04
C TYR A 121 23.92 -13.25 -23.72
N GLY A 122 24.71 -14.22 -23.25
CA GLY A 122 26.15 -14.08 -22.96
C GLY A 122 26.44 -13.10 -21.82
N LYS A 123 25.46 -12.77 -20.99
CA LYS A 123 25.58 -11.82 -19.90
C LYS A 123 25.57 -12.53 -18.56
N LYS A 124 26.59 -12.25 -17.74
CA LYS A 124 26.69 -12.77 -16.37
C LYS A 124 25.74 -12.11 -15.36
N ASN A 125 24.96 -11.12 -15.78
CA ASN A 125 24.10 -10.34 -14.90
C ASN A 125 22.65 -10.81 -14.98
N LEU A 126 22.09 -11.18 -13.85
CA LEU A 126 20.66 -11.48 -13.68
C LEU A 126 19.84 -10.23 -14.01
N GLN A 127 19.18 -10.22 -15.14
CA GLN A 127 18.22 -9.18 -15.50
C GLN A 127 16.83 -9.81 -15.50
N LEU A 128 16.01 -9.45 -14.50
CA LEU A 128 14.64 -9.97 -14.37
C LEU A 128 13.79 -9.68 -15.61
N ASP A 129 14.03 -8.55 -16.26
CA ASP A 129 13.36 -8.15 -17.48
C ASP A 129 13.71 -9.01 -18.71
N ASN A 130 14.74 -9.82 -18.62
CA ASN A 130 15.14 -10.77 -19.66
C ASN A 130 14.64 -12.20 -19.40
N LEU A 131 14.09 -12.49 -18.22
CA LEU A 131 13.64 -13.83 -17.89
C LEU A 131 12.57 -14.32 -18.86
N ASN A 132 12.87 -15.42 -19.52
CA ASN A 132 11.98 -16.05 -20.47
C ASN A 132 11.02 -17.02 -19.77
N VAL A 133 9.72 -16.69 -19.80
CA VAL A 133 8.68 -17.47 -19.12
C VAL A 133 8.63 -18.93 -19.58
N LYS A 134 9.02 -19.23 -20.82
CA LYS A 134 9.13 -20.62 -21.33
C LYS A 134 10.11 -21.46 -20.50
N ASN A 135 11.17 -20.85 -19.99
CA ASN A 135 12.16 -21.54 -19.16
C ASN A 135 11.61 -21.91 -17.77
N LEU A 136 10.53 -21.29 -17.35
CA LEU A 136 9.84 -21.56 -16.07
C LEU A 136 8.70 -22.57 -16.20
N GLU A 137 8.16 -22.80 -17.41
CA GLU A 137 6.98 -23.66 -17.62
C GLU A 137 7.13 -25.08 -17.10
N ASN A 138 8.32 -25.66 -17.31
CA ASN A 138 8.65 -27.01 -16.88
C ASN A 138 9.37 -27.04 -15.52
N GLY A 139 9.39 -25.93 -14.83
CA GLY A 139 10.02 -25.84 -13.51
C GLY A 139 9.31 -26.69 -12.46
N ALA A 140 10.06 -27.16 -11.46
CA ALA A 140 9.51 -27.91 -10.35
C ALA A 140 8.55 -27.03 -9.53
N THR A 141 7.51 -27.67 -8.95
CA THR A 141 6.54 -27.02 -8.06
C THR A 141 6.79 -27.40 -6.61
N THR A 142 6.38 -26.50 -5.71
CA THR A 142 6.40 -26.71 -4.27
C THR A 142 5.07 -26.31 -3.65
N SER A 143 4.79 -26.81 -2.45
CA SER A 143 3.59 -26.45 -1.68
C SER A 143 3.79 -25.28 -0.71
N SER A 144 5.04 -24.84 -0.52
CA SER A 144 5.40 -23.71 0.33
C SER A 144 6.34 -22.77 -0.43
N VAL A 145 6.36 -21.50 -0.04
CA VAL A 145 7.21 -20.52 -0.70
C VAL A 145 8.69 -20.86 -0.51
N GLU A 146 9.43 -20.88 -1.61
CA GLU A 146 10.88 -20.92 -1.63
C GLU A 146 11.39 -19.61 -2.21
N LEU A 147 12.12 -18.86 -1.39
CA LEU A 147 12.67 -17.58 -1.82
C LEU A 147 13.92 -17.79 -2.67
N TYR A 148 13.92 -17.17 -3.83
CA TYR A 148 15.08 -16.98 -4.67
C TYR A 148 15.55 -15.54 -4.55
N GLY A 149 16.84 -15.30 -4.56
CA GLY A 149 17.38 -13.95 -4.47
C GLY A 149 18.76 -13.85 -5.07
N ASN A 150 19.10 -12.66 -5.53
CA ASN A 150 20.43 -12.38 -6.00
C ASN A 150 21.37 -12.22 -4.79
N ILE A 151 22.21 -13.18 -4.63
CA ILE A 151 23.20 -13.23 -3.57
C ILE A 151 24.55 -12.85 -4.21
N GLY A 152 24.80 -11.56 -4.34
CA GLY A 152 26.16 -11.10 -4.59
C GLY A 152 26.48 -10.45 -5.93
N ASP A 153 25.70 -10.61 -6.99
CA ASP A 153 25.89 -9.86 -8.22
C ASP A 153 24.88 -8.72 -8.32
N LYS A 154 25.39 -7.50 -8.28
CA LYS A 154 24.60 -6.29 -8.51
C LYS A 154 24.20 -6.27 -9.98
N SER A 155 23.06 -6.88 -10.32
CA SER A 155 22.42 -6.58 -11.59
C SER A 155 21.90 -5.14 -11.56
N ASP A 156 21.79 -4.49 -12.71
CA ASP A 156 21.19 -3.15 -12.82
C ASP A 156 19.79 -3.10 -12.17
N TRP A 157 19.13 -4.26 -12.13
CA TRP A 157 17.81 -4.40 -11.58
C TRP A 157 17.77 -4.39 -10.06
N THR A 158 18.71 -5.05 -9.39
CA THR A 158 18.81 -4.99 -7.94
C THR A 158 19.15 -3.59 -7.45
N THR A 159 19.77 -2.74 -8.26
CA THR A 159 19.97 -1.33 -7.91
C THR A 159 18.66 -0.56 -7.85
N ASN A 160 17.63 -0.97 -8.60
CA ASN A 160 16.35 -0.29 -8.63
C ASN A 160 15.49 -0.55 -7.39
N VAL A 161 15.69 -1.66 -6.72
CA VAL A 161 15.01 -1.97 -5.47
C VAL A 161 15.81 -1.61 -4.22
N GLY A 162 16.86 -0.84 -4.38
CA GLY A 162 17.60 -0.29 -3.25
C GLY A 162 18.58 -1.25 -2.61
N ASN A 163 19.45 -1.83 -3.34
CA ASN A 163 20.17 -2.98 -3.04
C ASN A 163 21.49 -2.89 -2.38
N LYS A 164 21.44 -2.40 -1.25
CA LYS A 164 22.54 -2.65 -0.31
C LYS A 164 22.32 -3.91 0.55
N THR A 165 21.20 -4.59 0.38
CA THR A 165 20.75 -5.76 1.11
C THR A 165 20.29 -6.85 0.14
N GLU A 166 20.30 -8.10 0.57
CA GLU A 166 19.80 -9.22 -0.21
C GLU A 166 18.31 -9.01 -0.52
N VAL A 167 17.98 -8.97 -1.81
CA VAL A 167 16.60 -8.91 -2.29
C VAL A 167 16.16 -10.33 -2.64
N LYS A 168 15.07 -10.78 -2.01
CA LYS A 168 14.52 -12.13 -2.21
C LYS A 168 13.06 -12.05 -2.65
N TRP A 169 12.63 -13.03 -3.44
CA TRP A 169 11.26 -13.13 -3.92
C TRP A 169 10.81 -14.57 -4.05
N GLY A 170 9.50 -14.77 -3.88
CA GLY A 170 8.82 -16.00 -4.26
C GLY A 170 8.33 -15.91 -5.70
N SER A 171 8.25 -17.02 -6.40
CA SER A 171 7.91 -17.07 -7.83
C SER A 171 6.67 -17.90 -8.10
N VAL A 172 5.75 -17.34 -8.87
CA VAL A 172 4.54 -18.04 -9.33
C VAL A 172 4.32 -17.86 -10.83
N LEU A 173 3.72 -18.87 -11.47
CA LEU A 173 3.19 -18.76 -12.82
C LEU A 173 1.66 -18.73 -12.76
N LEU A 174 1.07 -17.71 -13.36
CA LEU A 174 -0.37 -17.49 -13.41
C LEU A 174 -0.86 -17.35 -14.85
N GLU A 175 -2.05 -17.84 -15.12
CA GLU A 175 -2.82 -17.52 -16.32
C GLU A 175 -3.63 -16.22 -16.09
N ARG A 176 -4.16 -15.63 -17.18
CA ARG A 176 -5.10 -14.49 -17.06
C ARG A 176 -6.28 -14.86 -16.18
N GLY A 177 -6.62 -14.01 -15.24
CA GLY A 177 -7.70 -14.21 -14.28
C GLY A 177 -7.31 -15.03 -13.05
N GLN A 178 -6.18 -15.72 -13.04
CA GLN A 178 -5.69 -16.43 -11.87
C GLN A 178 -5.02 -15.48 -10.87
N SER A 179 -5.05 -15.88 -9.60
CA SER A 179 -4.56 -15.08 -8.47
C SER A 179 -3.54 -15.85 -7.63
N VAL A 180 -2.72 -15.07 -6.93
CA VAL A 180 -1.91 -15.51 -5.80
C VAL A 180 -2.19 -14.61 -4.61
N THR A 181 -2.36 -15.22 -3.45
CA THR A 181 -2.46 -14.49 -2.17
C THR A 181 -1.10 -14.52 -1.49
N ALA A 182 -0.55 -13.33 -1.24
CA ALA A 182 0.69 -13.13 -0.50
C ALA A 182 0.35 -12.62 0.90
N THR A 183 0.76 -13.36 1.91
CA THR A 183 0.59 -12.99 3.32
C THR A 183 1.95 -12.63 3.91
N TYR A 184 2.06 -11.40 4.38
CA TYR A 184 3.26 -10.88 5.03
C TYR A 184 3.04 -10.76 6.52
N THR A 185 3.97 -11.32 7.29
CA THR A 185 4.01 -11.27 8.75
C THR A 185 5.38 -10.83 9.23
N ASN A 186 5.59 -10.73 10.53
CA ASN A 186 6.83 -10.26 11.14
C ASN A 186 7.23 -8.84 10.67
N LEU A 187 6.25 -7.96 10.52
CA LEU A 187 6.46 -6.57 10.16
C LEU A 187 6.98 -5.79 11.36
N GLN A 188 7.97 -4.92 11.15
CA GLN A 188 8.63 -4.19 12.23
C GLN A 188 8.54 -2.67 12.08
N ASN A 189 8.35 -2.17 10.85
CA ASN A 189 8.44 -0.75 10.52
C ASN A 189 7.11 -0.17 10.02
N SER A 190 6.02 -0.92 10.14
CA SER A 190 4.71 -0.52 9.62
C SER A 190 3.73 -0.21 10.74
N TYR A 191 3.13 0.98 10.66
CA TYR A 191 2.23 1.51 11.69
C TYR A 191 1.09 2.31 11.05
N TYR A 192 -0.07 2.29 11.69
CA TYR A 192 -1.19 3.17 11.37
C TYR A 192 -1.71 3.85 12.62
N ASN A 193 -1.78 5.19 12.62
CA ASN A 193 -2.11 5.99 13.81
C ASN A 193 -1.25 5.63 15.03
N GLY A 194 0.03 5.34 14.81
CA GLY A 194 0.96 4.93 15.87
C GLY A 194 0.76 3.51 16.41
N LYS A 195 -0.21 2.74 15.88
CA LYS A 195 -0.42 1.33 16.22
C LYS A 195 0.25 0.44 15.19
N LYS A 196 0.86 -0.63 15.66
CA LYS A 196 1.58 -1.58 14.81
C LYS A 196 0.66 -2.30 13.85
N ILE A 197 1.12 -2.45 12.61
CA ILE A 197 0.53 -3.34 11.62
C ILE A 197 1.22 -4.69 11.77
N SER A 198 0.44 -5.74 12.05
CA SER A 198 0.97 -7.08 12.32
C SER A 198 1.06 -7.96 11.08
N LYS A 199 0.14 -7.74 10.13
CA LYS A 199 0.01 -8.56 8.93
C LYS A 199 -0.52 -7.73 7.77
N ILE A 200 -0.04 -8.05 6.57
CA ILE A 200 -0.57 -7.51 5.31
C ILE A 200 -0.88 -8.68 4.40
N VAL A 201 -2.06 -8.65 3.78
CA VAL A 201 -2.47 -9.64 2.78
C VAL A 201 -2.69 -8.91 1.46
N TYR A 202 -1.92 -9.32 0.44
CA TYR A 202 -2.14 -8.93 -0.94
C TYR A 202 -2.72 -10.10 -1.72
N LYS A 203 -3.71 -9.81 -2.56
CA LYS A 203 -4.15 -10.72 -3.62
C LYS A 203 -3.75 -10.10 -4.95
N TYR A 204 -2.81 -10.71 -5.64
CA TYR A 204 -2.37 -10.33 -6.97
C TYR A 204 -3.09 -11.17 -8.01
N THR A 205 -3.78 -10.53 -8.94
CA THR A 205 -4.51 -11.20 -10.03
C THR A 205 -3.97 -10.71 -11.36
N VAL A 206 -3.63 -11.63 -12.27
CA VAL A 206 -3.35 -11.23 -13.65
C VAL A 206 -4.66 -10.78 -14.27
N ASP A 207 -4.78 -9.47 -14.50
CA ASP A 207 -6.02 -8.88 -15.00
C ASP A 207 -6.38 -9.43 -16.38
N SER A 208 -7.65 -9.78 -16.55
CA SER A 208 -8.15 -10.39 -17.80
C SER A 208 -8.05 -9.46 -19.01
N SER A 209 -7.94 -8.15 -18.80
CA SER A 209 -7.73 -7.17 -19.87
C SER A 209 -6.29 -7.15 -20.40
N SER A 210 -5.36 -7.88 -19.78
CA SER A 210 -3.98 -7.98 -20.25
C SER A 210 -3.92 -8.59 -21.65
N GLN A 211 -3.14 -7.97 -22.54
CA GLN A 211 -2.96 -8.39 -23.92
C GLN A 211 -1.51 -8.74 -24.18
N PHE A 212 -1.19 -9.99 -24.32
CA PHE A 212 0.14 -10.48 -24.68
C PHE A 212 -0.01 -11.75 -25.54
N LYS A 213 0.93 -11.96 -26.47
CA LYS A 213 0.91 -13.06 -27.46
C LYS A 213 1.76 -14.25 -27.03
N ASN A 214 2.12 -14.29 -25.78
CA ASN A 214 2.87 -15.35 -25.18
C ASN A 214 2.19 -16.72 -25.44
N PRO A 215 2.83 -17.67 -26.14
CA PRO A 215 2.21 -18.96 -26.47
C PRO A 215 1.92 -19.83 -25.26
N THR A 216 2.53 -19.55 -24.12
CA THR A 216 2.25 -20.28 -22.87
C THR A 216 0.97 -19.81 -22.19
N GLY A 217 0.49 -18.61 -22.49
CA GLY A 217 -0.64 -17.98 -21.82
C GLY A 217 -0.37 -17.56 -20.38
N LYS A 218 0.88 -17.70 -19.89
CA LYS A 218 1.25 -17.51 -18.49
C LYS A 218 2.06 -16.25 -18.26
N VAL A 219 1.92 -15.73 -17.06
CA VAL A 219 2.69 -14.61 -16.51
C VAL A 219 3.47 -15.11 -15.31
N TRP A 220 4.73 -14.78 -15.24
CA TRP A 220 5.54 -14.95 -14.04
C TRP A 220 5.40 -13.73 -13.14
N LEU A 221 5.12 -13.98 -11.86
CA LEU A 221 5.22 -12.98 -10.81
C LEU A 221 6.40 -13.33 -9.91
N GLY A 222 7.32 -12.38 -9.76
CA GLY A 222 8.33 -12.36 -8.70
C GLY A 222 7.82 -11.46 -7.57
N ILE A 223 7.36 -12.07 -6.49
CA ILE A 223 6.77 -11.38 -5.34
C ILE A 223 7.85 -11.20 -4.29
N PHE A 224 8.23 -9.95 -4.02
CA PHE A 224 9.31 -9.67 -3.06
C PHE A 224 8.92 -10.06 -1.64
N SER A 225 9.91 -10.55 -0.87
CA SER A 225 9.70 -10.88 0.54
C SER A 225 9.48 -9.64 1.41
N ASP A 226 10.01 -8.48 0.99
CA ASP A 226 9.63 -7.19 1.55
C ASP A 226 8.44 -6.62 0.77
N PRO A 227 7.26 -6.45 1.41
CA PRO A 227 6.05 -6.02 0.70
C PRO A 227 6.17 -4.62 0.10
N THR A 228 7.07 -3.78 0.59
CA THR A 228 7.28 -2.40 0.10
C THR A 228 8.08 -2.34 -1.19
N LEU A 229 8.74 -3.43 -1.57
CA LEU A 229 9.47 -3.54 -2.83
C LEU A 229 8.56 -3.96 -4.00
N GLY A 230 7.34 -4.41 -3.72
CA GLY A 230 6.32 -4.69 -4.70
C GLY A 230 6.47 -6.01 -5.43
N VAL A 231 6.20 -5.97 -6.73
CA VAL A 231 6.12 -7.16 -7.61
C VAL A 231 6.80 -6.87 -8.93
N PHE A 232 7.49 -7.85 -9.44
CA PHE A 232 7.89 -7.91 -10.84
C PHE A 232 6.96 -8.89 -11.58
N ALA A 233 6.40 -8.46 -12.71
CA ALA A 233 5.54 -9.28 -13.55
C ALA A 233 6.10 -9.36 -14.97
N SER A 234 6.13 -10.55 -15.56
CA SER A 234 6.61 -10.74 -16.93
C SER A 234 5.82 -11.82 -17.67
N ALA A 235 5.43 -11.51 -18.90
CA ALA A 235 4.92 -12.45 -19.89
C ALA A 235 5.92 -12.63 -21.06
N TYR A 236 7.16 -12.21 -20.91
CA TYR A 236 8.20 -12.26 -21.93
C TYR A 236 8.59 -13.70 -22.30
N THR A 237 8.68 -14.00 -23.59
CA THR A 237 9.02 -15.33 -24.10
C THR A 237 10.15 -15.33 -25.13
N GLY A 238 10.99 -14.29 -25.11
CA GLY A 238 12.16 -14.17 -25.98
C GLY A 238 12.03 -13.08 -27.05
N ASP A 239 10.80 -12.67 -27.37
CA ASP A 239 10.54 -11.66 -28.39
C ASP A 239 9.92 -10.40 -27.80
N VAL A 240 10.23 -9.24 -28.37
CA VAL A 240 9.52 -8.00 -28.14
C VAL A 240 8.21 -8.00 -28.94
N GLU A 241 7.12 -7.56 -28.34
CA GLU A 241 5.81 -7.61 -28.94
C GLU A 241 5.22 -6.20 -29.08
N LYS A 242 4.51 -5.98 -30.19
CA LYS A 242 3.70 -4.78 -30.40
C LYS A 242 2.28 -4.99 -29.91
N GLY A 243 1.63 -3.92 -29.46
CA GLY A 243 0.25 -3.98 -29.02
C GLY A 243 0.01 -4.84 -27.80
N THR A 244 0.97 -4.88 -26.86
CA THR A 244 0.87 -5.66 -25.64
C THR A 244 0.53 -4.83 -24.41
N SER A 245 -0.12 -5.45 -23.45
CA SER A 245 -0.27 -4.94 -22.10
C SER A 245 -0.18 -6.06 -21.08
N ILE A 246 0.32 -5.72 -19.90
CA ILE A 246 0.31 -6.60 -18.73
C ILE A 246 -0.20 -5.78 -17.55
N PHE A 247 -1.26 -6.24 -16.92
CA PHE A 247 -1.88 -5.59 -15.77
C PHE A 247 -2.03 -6.58 -14.63
N ILE A 248 -1.63 -6.14 -13.43
CA ILE A 248 -1.79 -6.89 -12.19
C ILE A 248 -2.74 -6.10 -11.28
N LYS A 249 -3.87 -6.69 -10.96
CA LYS A 249 -4.78 -6.18 -9.95
C LYS A 249 -4.25 -6.54 -8.58
N ASN A 250 -4.10 -5.55 -7.74
CA ASN A 250 -3.68 -5.68 -6.35
C ASN A 250 -4.89 -5.38 -5.47
N GLU A 251 -5.35 -6.35 -4.70
CA GLU A 251 -6.32 -6.15 -3.62
C GLU A 251 -5.61 -6.41 -2.30
N PHE A 252 -5.73 -5.51 -1.33
CA PHE A 252 -4.94 -5.63 -0.11
C PHE A 252 -5.69 -5.18 1.15
N THR A 253 -5.36 -5.86 2.24
CA THR A 253 -5.90 -5.63 3.57
C THR A 253 -4.77 -5.66 4.59
N PHE A 254 -4.73 -4.65 5.45
CA PHE A 254 -3.77 -4.55 6.54
C PHE A 254 -4.47 -4.90 7.84
N TYR A 255 -3.76 -5.56 8.75
CA TYR A 255 -4.31 -6.08 10.00
C TYR A 255 -3.54 -5.54 11.20
N ASP A 256 -4.26 -5.25 12.26
CA ASP A 256 -3.71 -4.88 13.55
C ASP A 256 -3.18 -6.10 14.36
N GLU A 257 -2.68 -5.86 15.56
CA GLU A 257 -2.15 -6.91 16.44
C GLU A 257 -3.22 -7.88 16.98
N ASN A 258 -4.51 -7.53 16.86
CA ASN A 258 -5.64 -8.40 17.22
C ASN A 258 -6.20 -9.16 15.99
N ASP A 259 -5.46 -9.16 14.88
CA ASP A 259 -5.88 -9.78 13.61
C ASP A 259 -7.18 -9.20 13.05
N GLN A 260 -7.46 -7.91 13.35
CA GLN A 260 -8.60 -7.20 12.80
C GLN A 260 -8.17 -6.35 11.59
N PRO A 261 -8.96 -6.34 10.51
CA PRO A 261 -8.72 -5.45 9.38
C PRO A 261 -8.70 -3.99 9.83
N ILE A 262 -7.65 -3.27 9.41
CA ILE A 262 -7.53 -1.84 9.69
C ILE A 262 -8.44 -1.06 8.75
N ASN A 263 -9.33 -0.29 9.30
CA ASN A 263 -10.21 0.61 8.53
C ASN A 263 -9.50 1.95 8.33
N PHE A 264 -8.99 2.17 7.11
CA PHE A 264 -8.25 3.38 6.77
C PHE A 264 -9.19 4.57 6.53
N ASP A 265 -8.77 5.74 6.95
CA ASP A 265 -9.44 7.02 6.64
C ASP A 265 -8.47 8.19 6.38
N ASN A 266 -7.20 8.06 6.78
CA ASN A 266 -6.13 9.03 6.56
C ASN A 266 -4.83 8.31 6.19
N ALA A 267 -4.90 7.45 5.19
CA ALA A 267 -3.75 6.72 4.71
C ALA A 267 -3.56 6.96 3.22
N LEU A 268 -2.32 7.13 2.83
CA LEU A 268 -1.91 7.36 1.46
C LEU A 268 -0.92 6.27 1.06
N LEU A 269 -1.08 5.77 -0.14
CA LEU A 269 -0.19 4.80 -0.75
C LEU A 269 0.47 5.40 -1.97
N SER A 270 1.79 5.31 -2.06
CA SER A 270 2.56 5.67 -3.25
C SER A 270 2.46 4.54 -4.25
N VAL A 271 2.11 4.87 -5.49
CA VAL A 271 2.26 4.01 -6.66
C VAL A 271 3.47 4.53 -7.42
N ALA A 272 4.55 3.78 -7.39
CA ALA A 272 5.86 4.24 -7.83
C ALA A 272 6.43 3.40 -8.98
N SER A 273 7.49 3.92 -9.60
CA SER A 273 8.14 3.34 -10.78
C SER A 273 7.28 3.39 -12.03
N LEU A 274 6.52 4.47 -12.22
CA LEU A 274 5.68 4.64 -13.41
C LEU A 274 6.47 5.30 -14.55
N ASN A 275 7.10 4.46 -15.36
CA ASN A 275 7.91 4.84 -16.50
C ASN A 275 7.04 5.19 -17.71
N ARG A 276 7.45 6.20 -18.46
CA ARG A 276 6.94 6.48 -19.81
C ARG A 276 8.11 6.56 -20.78
N GLU A 277 8.15 5.60 -21.68
CA GLU A 277 9.12 5.47 -22.75
C GLU A 277 8.45 5.74 -24.11
N ASN A 278 9.24 5.79 -25.20
CA ASN A 278 8.71 5.98 -26.56
C ASN A 278 7.75 4.86 -27.00
N ASN A 279 7.92 3.66 -26.48
CA ASN A 279 7.19 2.45 -26.91
C ASN A 279 6.27 1.89 -25.84
N SER A 280 6.26 2.44 -24.62
CA SER A 280 5.41 1.94 -23.55
C SER A 280 5.13 2.97 -22.46
N ILE A 281 4.01 2.77 -21.79
CA ILE A 281 3.60 3.51 -20.58
C ILE A 281 3.32 2.53 -19.46
N GLU A 282 3.94 2.77 -18.31
CA GLU A 282 3.53 2.16 -17.06
C GLU A 282 2.49 3.03 -16.37
N MET A 283 1.43 2.39 -15.88
CA MET A 283 0.28 3.11 -15.34
C MET A 283 -0.42 2.35 -14.22
N ALA A 284 -1.15 3.10 -13.42
CA ALA A 284 -2.15 2.55 -12.51
C ALA A 284 -3.56 2.98 -12.95
N LYS A 285 -4.52 2.12 -12.71
CA LYS A 285 -5.95 2.32 -13.00
C LYS A 285 -6.80 1.56 -11.99
N ASP A 286 -8.10 1.78 -11.99
CA ASP A 286 -9.02 1.05 -11.13
C ASP A 286 -8.49 0.96 -9.70
N TYR A 287 -8.52 2.08 -8.99
CA TYR A 287 -7.95 2.24 -7.66
C TYR A 287 -8.98 2.77 -6.66
N THR A 288 -8.82 2.38 -5.41
CA THR A 288 -9.62 2.93 -4.29
C THR A 288 -9.21 4.37 -4.01
N GLY A 289 -10.19 5.19 -3.66
CA GLY A 289 -9.97 6.57 -3.20
C GLY A 289 -9.69 7.55 -4.34
N ASN A 290 -8.84 8.53 -4.05
CA ASN A 290 -8.54 9.63 -4.95
C ASN A 290 -7.04 9.70 -5.23
N PHE A 291 -6.71 10.10 -6.46
CA PHE A 291 -5.35 10.46 -6.81
C PHE A 291 -4.94 11.80 -6.19
N ILE A 292 -3.72 11.87 -5.69
CA ILE A 292 -3.10 13.09 -5.19
C ILE A 292 -1.75 13.24 -5.89
N LYS A 293 -1.58 14.33 -6.61
CA LYS A 293 -0.34 14.64 -7.31
C LYS A 293 0.77 14.96 -6.32
N ILE A 294 1.97 14.49 -6.62
CA ILE A 294 3.21 14.89 -5.93
C ILE A 294 3.79 16.07 -6.71
N SER A 295 4.11 17.16 -6.04
CA SER A 295 4.70 18.36 -6.65
C SER A 295 6.02 18.02 -7.33
N GLY A 296 6.21 18.49 -8.55
CA GLY A 296 7.37 18.17 -9.38
C GLY A 296 7.38 16.78 -10.00
N SER A 297 6.46 15.89 -9.64
CA SER A 297 6.35 14.57 -10.27
C SER A 297 5.91 14.70 -11.74
N SER A 298 6.47 13.82 -12.58
CA SER A 298 6.02 13.63 -13.97
C SER A 298 4.66 12.95 -14.06
N VAL A 299 4.25 12.28 -12.98
CA VAL A 299 3.02 11.48 -12.92
C VAL A 299 1.82 12.37 -12.62
N GLY A 300 0.78 12.19 -13.39
CA GLY A 300 -0.52 12.82 -13.23
C GLY A 300 -1.65 11.82 -13.37
N GLU A 301 -2.87 12.30 -13.29
CA GLU A 301 -4.08 11.49 -13.52
C GLU A 301 -4.84 12.06 -14.71
N LYS A 302 -5.26 11.18 -15.61
CA LYS A 302 -6.11 11.52 -16.75
C LYS A 302 -7.07 10.36 -17.02
N ASP A 303 -8.36 10.66 -17.05
CA ASP A 303 -9.42 9.70 -17.33
C ASP A 303 -9.35 8.44 -16.43
N GLY A 304 -9.11 8.62 -15.13
CA GLY A 304 -9.00 7.54 -14.16
C GLY A 304 -7.72 6.69 -14.26
N LYS A 305 -6.71 7.18 -14.99
CA LYS A 305 -5.42 6.51 -15.16
C LYS A 305 -4.30 7.39 -14.65
N ILE A 306 -3.41 6.81 -13.87
CA ILE A 306 -2.26 7.45 -13.25
C ILE A 306 -1.01 7.06 -14.03
N TYR A 307 -0.33 8.01 -14.65
CA TYR A 307 0.86 7.78 -15.46
C TYR A 307 1.62 9.10 -15.70
N ALA A 308 2.80 9.06 -16.30
CA ALA A 308 3.51 10.27 -16.71
C ALA A 308 2.76 10.94 -17.88
N THR A 309 1.90 11.93 -17.58
CA THR A 309 0.90 12.47 -18.51
C THR A 309 1.44 13.44 -19.52
N GLU A 310 2.52 14.18 -19.21
CA GLU A 310 2.97 15.33 -20.01
C GLU A 310 4.37 15.14 -20.60
N THR A 311 5.13 14.13 -20.19
CA THR A 311 6.52 13.97 -20.57
C THR A 311 6.96 12.51 -20.59
N LEU A 312 7.94 12.21 -21.46
CA LEU A 312 8.77 11.02 -21.33
C LEU A 312 9.65 11.19 -20.09
N ASN A 313 9.42 10.41 -19.06
CA ASN A 313 10.16 10.50 -17.80
C ASN A 313 11.31 9.49 -17.71
N PHE A 314 11.36 8.58 -18.69
CA PHE A 314 12.40 7.57 -18.82
C PHE A 314 13.06 7.70 -20.19
N LYS A 315 14.39 7.89 -20.20
CA LYS A 315 15.17 7.98 -21.44
C LYS A 315 16.20 6.88 -21.48
N GLN A 316 16.02 5.95 -22.41
CA GLN A 316 16.97 4.92 -22.68
C GLN A 316 18.23 5.49 -23.33
N GLY A 317 19.41 5.14 -22.83
CA GLY A 317 20.66 5.22 -23.59
C GLY A 317 21.46 6.52 -23.55
N GLN A 318 21.25 7.43 -22.61
CA GLN A 318 22.20 8.51 -22.39
C GLN A 318 23.14 8.21 -21.20
N GLY A 319 24.43 8.05 -21.51
CA GLY A 319 25.48 7.88 -20.51
C GLY A 319 25.70 6.45 -20.02
N GLY A 320 25.13 5.45 -20.69
CA GLY A 320 25.31 4.05 -20.31
C GLY A 320 24.61 3.61 -19.02
N ALA A 321 23.94 4.51 -18.34
CA ALA A 321 23.09 4.20 -17.20
C ALA A 321 21.65 4.02 -17.67
N ARG A 322 21.14 2.80 -17.53
CA ARG A 322 19.81 2.37 -17.94
C ARG A 322 18.66 3.16 -17.23
N TRP A 323 18.98 3.84 -16.16
CA TRP A 323 18.04 4.39 -15.19
C TRP A 323 18.33 5.85 -14.83
N THR A 324 18.77 6.65 -15.79
CA THR A 324 19.06 8.07 -15.55
C THR A 324 17.78 8.89 -15.61
N MET A 325 17.54 9.66 -14.58
CA MET A 325 16.48 10.64 -14.57
C MET A 325 16.73 11.73 -15.63
N TYR A 326 15.75 11.97 -16.47
CA TYR A 326 15.86 12.96 -17.53
C TYR A 326 15.71 14.41 -17.02
N LYS A 327 14.91 14.60 -15.98
CA LYS A 327 14.73 15.94 -15.39
C LYS A 327 16.03 16.41 -14.72
N ASN A 328 16.50 17.58 -15.09
CA ASN A 328 17.67 18.26 -14.54
C ASN A 328 19.04 17.82 -15.06
N SER A 329 19.11 17.04 -16.12
CA SER A 329 20.40 16.69 -16.78
C SER A 329 21.50 16.20 -15.84
N GLN A 330 21.15 15.70 -14.65
CA GLN A 330 22.10 15.18 -13.67
C GLN A 330 22.46 13.74 -14.05
N PRO A 331 23.68 13.49 -14.49
CA PRO A 331 24.17 12.12 -14.65
C PRO A 331 24.15 11.48 -13.25
N ASN A 332 23.61 10.29 -13.13
CA ASN A 332 23.52 9.47 -11.92
C ASN A 332 22.40 9.80 -10.91
N SER A 333 21.43 10.63 -11.25
CA SER A 333 20.23 10.80 -10.42
C SER A 333 19.10 9.85 -10.84
N GLY A 334 19.37 8.53 -10.81
CA GLY A 334 18.33 7.55 -11.05
C GLY A 334 17.16 7.76 -10.09
N TRP A 335 15.97 8.02 -10.63
CA TRP A 335 14.76 8.16 -9.82
C TRP A 335 14.02 6.83 -9.69
N ASP A 336 14.25 5.93 -10.63
CA ASP A 336 13.56 4.64 -10.74
C ASP A 336 14.23 3.58 -9.86
N SER A 337 14.28 3.87 -8.58
CA SER A 337 14.81 2.99 -7.54
C SER A 337 14.06 3.23 -6.24
N SER A 338 13.79 2.18 -5.50
CA SER A 338 13.03 2.27 -4.25
C SER A 338 13.75 3.07 -3.15
N ASP A 339 15.07 3.21 -3.22
CA ASP A 339 15.90 3.98 -2.29
C ASP A 339 16.35 5.35 -2.83
N ALA A 340 15.98 5.67 -4.05
CA ALA A 340 16.33 6.97 -4.63
C ALA A 340 15.63 8.11 -3.86
N PRO A 341 16.36 9.17 -3.49
CA PRO A 341 15.78 10.30 -2.77
C PRO A 341 14.74 11.07 -3.59
N ASN A 342 14.75 10.88 -4.90
CA ASN A 342 13.84 11.48 -5.88
C ASN A 342 12.91 10.46 -6.57
N SER A 343 12.69 9.29 -5.97
CA SER A 343 11.76 8.26 -6.48
C SER A 343 10.33 8.79 -6.67
N TRP A 344 9.98 9.86 -5.97
CA TRP A 344 8.72 10.59 -6.14
C TRP A 344 8.49 11.12 -7.57
N TYR A 345 9.55 11.28 -8.38
CA TYR A 345 9.43 11.79 -9.75
C TYR A 345 8.62 10.89 -10.68
N GLY A 346 8.70 9.57 -10.48
CA GLY A 346 7.91 8.56 -11.20
C GLY A 346 6.75 8.00 -10.38
N ALA A 347 6.25 8.76 -9.40
CA ALA A 347 5.22 8.29 -8.49
C ALA A 347 4.03 9.23 -8.40
N GLY A 348 2.88 8.67 -8.06
CA GLY A 348 1.69 9.37 -7.62
C GLY A 348 1.17 8.77 -6.31
N ALA A 349 0.34 9.50 -5.59
CA ALA A 349 -0.28 9.01 -4.37
C ALA A 349 -1.76 8.71 -4.60
N ILE A 350 -2.26 7.67 -3.94
CA ILE A 350 -3.69 7.37 -3.85
C ILE A 350 -4.11 7.33 -2.38
N SER A 351 -5.30 7.84 -2.10
CA SER A 351 -5.87 7.72 -0.75
C SER A 351 -6.49 6.34 -0.56
N MET A 352 -6.32 5.78 0.63
CA MET A 352 -6.98 4.54 1.03
C MET A 352 -8.18 4.83 1.91
N SER A 353 -9.22 4.02 1.77
CA SER A 353 -10.42 4.11 2.60
C SER A 353 -11.01 2.73 2.86
N GLY A 354 -11.55 2.54 4.07
CA GLY A 354 -12.09 1.26 4.46
C GLY A 354 -11.04 0.18 4.71
N PRO A 355 -11.46 -1.07 4.92
CA PRO A 355 -10.57 -2.15 5.32
C PRO A 355 -9.86 -2.82 4.14
N THR A 356 -10.45 -2.80 2.94
CA THR A 356 -9.86 -3.44 1.74
C THR A 356 -9.72 -2.40 0.64
N ASN A 357 -8.54 -2.32 0.07
CA ASN A 357 -8.21 -1.38 -0.99
C ASN A 357 -7.67 -2.11 -2.21
N HIS A 358 -7.71 -1.47 -3.36
CA HIS A 358 -7.21 -2.04 -4.59
C HIS A 358 -6.58 -1.00 -5.50
N VAL A 359 -5.69 -1.47 -6.36
CA VAL A 359 -5.14 -0.72 -7.50
C VAL A 359 -4.66 -1.71 -8.55
N THR A 360 -4.96 -1.46 -9.80
CA THR A 360 -4.44 -2.23 -10.93
C THR A 360 -3.25 -1.49 -11.53
N VAL A 361 -2.09 -2.13 -11.55
CA VAL A 361 -0.85 -1.55 -12.07
C VAL A 361 -0.35 -2.37 -13.24
N GLY A 362 0.14 -1.73 -14.27
CA GLY A 362 0.62 -2.44 -15.43
C GLY A 362 1.36 -1.56 -16.44
N ALA A 363 1.79 -2.19 -17.52
CA ALA A 363 2.45 -1.56 -18.63
C ALA A 363 1.68 -1.83 -19.92
N ILE A 364 1.61 -0.83 -20.78
CA ILE A 364 0.92 -0.88 -22.07
C ILE A 364 1.84 -0.38 -23.18
N SER A 365 1.87 -1.08 -24.32
CA SER A 365 2.69 -0.63 -25.45
C SER A 365 2.04 0.57 -26.17
N ALA A 366 2.88 1.36 -26.83
CA ALA A 366 2.51 2.65 -27.41
C ALA A 366 1.30 2.59 -28.35
N THR A 367 1.17 1.55 -29.15
CA THR A 367 0.04 1.40 -30.09
C THR A 367 -1.33 1.30 -29.43
N LEU A 368 -1.38 0.94 -28.16
CA LEU A 368 -2.63 0.79 -27.41
C LEU A 368 -3.01 2.05 -26.63
N VAL A 369 -2.10 3.03 -26.55
CA VAL A 369 -2.31 4.10 -25.57
C VAL A 369 -3.14 5.24 -26.10
N VAL A 370 -2.84 5.84 -27.17
CA VAL A 370 -3.66 6.87 -27.80
C VAL A 370 -3.12 7.16 -29.21
N PRO A 371 -3.88 6.93 -30.24
CA PRO A 371 -3.46 7.21 -31.62
C PRO A 371 -3.08 8.69 -31.88
N SER A 372 -3.52 9.58 -31.02
CA SER A 372 -3.30 11.04 -31.14
C SER A 372 -2.24 11.62 -30.20
N ASP A 373 -1.54 10.80 -29.42
CA ASP A 373 -0.48 11.30 -28.52
C ASP A 373 0.83 11.46 -29.33
N PRO A 374 1.27 12.70 -29.64
CA PRO A 374 2.43 12.94 -30.50
C PRO A 374 3.75 12.47 -29.87
N VAL A 375 3.74 12.15 -28.59
CA VAL A 375 4.93 11.71 -27.84
C VAL A 375 5.15 10.21 -27.98
N MET A 376 4.14 9.46 -28.44
CA MET A 376 4.13 7.99 -28.53
C MET A 376 4.14 7.48 -29.98
N ALA A 377 4.80 8.19 -30.87
CA ALA A 377 4.66 8.03 -32.33
C ALA A 377 5.25 6.71 -32.90
N VAL A 378 6.01 5.91 -32.15
CA VAL A 378 6.67 4.72 -32.69
C VAL A 378 6.57 3.54 -31.76
N ASP A 379 5.76 2.56 -32.12
CA ASP A 379 5.75 1.27 -31.45
C ASP A 379 6.81 0.34 -32.06
N THR A 380 7.98 0.31 -31.43
CA THR A 380 9.06 -0.62 -31.79
C THR A 380 8.85 -2.00 -31.15
N GLY A 381 7.76 -2.21 -30.45
CA GLY A 381 7.52 -3.36 -29.59
C GLY A 381 8.15 -3.22 -28.21
N LYS A 382 7.61 -3.92 -27.25
CA LYS A 382 8.08 -3.95 -25.86
C LYS A 382 8.08 -5.37 -25.34
N ARG A 383 8.95 -5.65 -24.37
CA ARG A 383 8.81 -6.83 -23.52
C ARG A 383 7.61 -6.64 -22.63
N PRO A 384 6.65 -7.58 -22.58
CA PRO A 384 5.48 -7.46 -21.72
C PRO A 384 5.87 -7.74 -20.26
N ASN A 385 6.49 -6.76 -19.62
CA ASN A 385 6.94 -6.82 -18.24
C ASN A 385 6.75 -5.48 -17.53
N ILE A 386 6.71 -5.53 -16.20
CA ILE A 386 6.69 -4.37 -15.31
C ILE A 386 7.26 -4.74 -13.94
N TRP A 387 7.97 -3.81 -13.33
CA TRP A 387 8.18 -3.74 -11.89
C TRP A 387 7.47 -2.50 -11.35
N TYR A 388 6.81 -2.64 -10.22
CA TYR A 388 6.21 -1.52 -9.50
C TYR A 388 6.26 -1.76 -8.00
N SER A 389 6.20 -0.68 -7.23
CA SER A 389 6.10 -0.74 -5.78
C SER A 389 4.90 0.04 -5.25
N LEU A 390 4.33 -0.48 -4.19
CA LEU A 390 3.29 0.17 -3.39
C LEU A 390 3.84 0.35 -1.98
N ASN A 391 4.02 1.58 -1.54
CA ASN A 391 4.62 1.87 -0.24
C ASN A 391 4.10 3.18 0.36
N GLY A 392 4.51 3.47 1.59
CA GLY A 392 4.17 4.68 2.32
C GLY A 392 5.16 5.83 2.15
N LYS A 393 6.10 5.76 1.21
CA LYS A 393 7.14 6.79 0.99
C LYS A 393 6.55 8.04 0.35
N ILE A 394 5.79 8.77 1.12
CA ILE A 394 5.12 10.00 0.69
C ILE A 394 5.60 11.13 1.60
N ARG A 395 6.13 12.20 1.01
CA ARG A 395 6.43 13.44 1.73
C ARG A 395 5.14 14.22 1.95
N ALA A 396 4.34 13.74 2.87
CA ALA A 396 3.22 14.48 3.43
C ALA A 396 3.68 15.17 4.72
N VAL A 397 3.19 16.36 4.95
CA VAL A 397 3.23 16.90 6.31
C VAL A 397 2.14 16.17 7.07
N ASN A 398 2.52 15.43 8.08
CA ASN A 398 1.57 14.74 8.95
C ASN A 398 0.72 15.77 9.69
N VAL A 399 -0.49 15.99 9.21
CA VAL A 399 -1.51 16.70 9.98
C VAL A 399 -2.17 15.66 10.88
N PRO A 400 -1.94 15.69 12.19
CA PRO A 400 -2.56 14.74 13.09
C PRO A 400 -4.08 14.81 12.97
N LYS A 401 -4.74 13.66 12.99
CA LYS A 401 -6.19 13.61 13.05
C LYS A 401 -6.64 14.11 14.43
N ILE A 402 -7.72 14.85 14.45
CA ILE A 402 -8.41 15.19 15.70
C ILE A 402 -8.93 13.90 16.32
N THR A 403 -8.33 13.46 17.41
CA THR A 403 -8.75 12.27 18.15
C THR A 403 -9.45 12.60 19.45
N LYS A 404 -9.35 13.84 19.90
CA LYS A 404 -9.90 14.30 21.18
C LYS A 404 -11.03 15.28 20.91
N GLU A 405 -12.17 15.02 21.52
CA GLU A 405 -13.25 15.96 21.58
C GLU A 405 -12.94 17.04 22.61
N LYS A 406 -13.43 18.26 22.36
CA LYS A 406 -13.32 19.32 23.36
C LYS A 406 -14.11 18.88 24.59
N PRO A 407 -13.49 18.81 25.77
CA PRO A 407 -14.22 18.43 26.96
C PRO A 407 -15.27 19.48 27.30
N THR A 408 -16.48 19.04 27.61
CA THR A 408 -17.63 19.87 28.02
C THR A 408 -17.83 19.81 29.51
#